data_61d2ab3138655b86e8b52d3f6a20a1ba
#
_entry.id   61d2ab3138655b86e8b52d3f6a20a1ba
#
_cell.length_a   1.000
_cell.length_b   1.000
_cell.length_c   1.000
_cell.angle_alpha   90.00
_cell.angle_beta   90.00
_cell.angle_gamma   90.00
#
_symmetry.space_group_name_H-M   'P 1'
#
loop_
_entity.id
_entity.type
_entity.pdbx_description
1 polymer ?
#
loop_
_entity_poly.entity_id
_entity_poly.type
_entity_poly.pdbx_seq_one_letter_code
_entity_poly.pdbx_strand_id
1 'polypeptide(L)'
;MKKLSVFWLCLLTILVSSCKENEQELVTVKIIPEPETMVVGQGSFEITSASTFYAPPTFKIATHFLQDYLASGAGIGLTEASESASDIVFAQDTTIAAEGYSLSISEENIKIKAADAAGAFYAVQTIRQLLPPDMERLNSMPKTSVNIPQLQTTDAPKFAYRGMHLDVSRHFFPKEFVKKHISYLAMLKMNRFHWHLTDDQGWRIEIKEYPLLTEHAAYRNETLIGHYNTQPQQFDGQRYGGYYTQEDVQEIVAYAETLNVTIIPEIEIPGHAQAAVSAYPELGCTGTEVPVATKWGVFENIYCPNQKTFAFLKNTLAEVMALFPGEYIHIGGDEAPKTQWKTCSHCQQLISKHNLKDEQGLQSWFIKEIETFVNSKGKKIIGWDEILEGGLAPNATVMSWRGTEGAVEAANAGH
;
A
#
# COMPACT_ATOMS: atom_id res chain seq x y z
N MET A 1 -51.44 46.66 -74.14
CA MET A 1 -51.60 45.22 -74.46
C MET A 1 -50.29 44.50 -74.18
N LYS A 2 -50.15 43.99 -72.97
CA LYS A 2 -49.02 43.09 -72.64
C LYS A 2 -49.56 42.03 -71.71
N LYS A 3 -49.51 40.78 -72.18
CA LYS A 3 -49.99 39.59 -71.46
C LYS A 3 -48.98 39.27 -70.31
N LEU A 4 -49.51 39.19 -69.07
CA LEU A 4 -48.79 38.78 -67.94
C LEU A 4 -48.94 37.24 -67.78
N SER A 5 -47.87 36.51 -67.97
CA SER A 5 -47.88 35.07 -67.78
C SER A 5 -47.58 34.82 -66.28
N VAL A 6 -48.51 34.19 -65.56
CA VAL A 6 -48.34 33.77 -64.22
C VAL A 6 -47.64 32.43 -64.25
N PHE A 7 -46.34 32.41 -63.75
CA PHE A 7 -45.58 31.18 -63.53
C PHE A 7 -45.97 30.62 -62.18
N TRP A 8 -46.61 29.46 -62.15
CA TRP A 8 -46.86 28.68 -60.93
C TRP A 8 -45.57 27.93 -60.61
N LEU A 9 -44.86 28.36 -59.56
CA LEU A 9 -43.71 27.65 -58.98
C LEU A 9 -44.22 26.65 -57.94
N CYS A 10 -44.33 25.37 -58.31
CA CYS A 10 -44.60 24.31 -57.38
C CYS A 10 -43.31 24.12 -56.48
N LEU A 11 -43.41 24.64 -55.28
CA LEU A 11 -42.39 24.40 -54.23
C LEU A 11 -42.59 22.98 -53.68
N LEU A 12 -41.83 22.03 -54.21
CA LEU A 12 -41.74 20.67 -53.69
C LEU A 12 -40.90 20.73 -52.44
N THR A 13 -41.53 20.88 -51.27
CA THR A 13 -40.85 20.71 -49.98
C THR A 13 -40.57 19.24 -49.77
N ILE A 14 -39.34 18.85 -50.10
CA ILE A 14 -38.76 17.56 -49.68
C ILE A 14 -38.55 17.63 -48.16
N LEU A 15 -39.45 17.03 -47.39
CA LEU A 15 -39.25 16.72 -46.01
C LEU A 15 -38.16 15.64 -45.95
N VAL A 16 -36.89 16.07 -45.86
CA VAL A 16 -35.79 15.22 -45.43
C VAL A 16 -36.04 14.99 -43.95
N SER A 17 -36.74 13.91 -43.61
CA SER A 17 -36.66 13.32 -42.27
C SER A 17 -35.23 12.87 -42.08
N SER A 18 -34.40 13.77 -41.56
CA SER A 18 -33.14 13.41 -40.96
C SER A 18 -33.47 12.52 -39.77
N CYS A 19 -33.45 11.22 -39.96
CA CYS A 19 -33.14 10.33 -38.86
C CYS A 19 -31.79 10.79 -38.32
N LYS A 20 -31.80 11.57 -37.22
CA LYS A 20 -30.66 11.60 -36.36
C LYS A 20 -30.50 10.15 -35.88
N GLU A 21 -29.64 9.38 -36.51
CA GLU A 21 -29.00 8.30 -35.79
C GLU A 21 -28.45 8.97 -34.53
N ASN A 22 -29.06 8.66 -33.39
CA ASN A 22 -28.39 8.89 -32.12
C ASN A 22 -27.09 8.09 -32.23
N GLU A 23 -26.00 8.73 -32.57
CA GLU A 23 -24.70 8.25 -32.21
C GLU A 23 -24.74 8.10 -30.68
N GLN A 24 -25.10 6.91 -30.23
CA GLN A 24 -24.93 6.57 -28.82
C GLN A 24 -23.45 6.72 -28.53
N GLU A 25 -23.12 7.76 -27.78
CA GLU A 25 -21.78 7.94 -27.25
C GLU A 25 -21.40 6.62 -26.59
N LEU A 26 -20.43 5.92 -27.20
CA LEU A 26 -19.89 4.69 -26.63
C LEU A 26 -19.37 5.06 -25.24
N VAL A 27 -20.03 4.59 -24.20
CA VAL A 27 -19.58 4.79 -22.83
C VAL A 27 -18.22 4.12 -22.71
N THR A 28 -17.16 4.91 -22.72
CA THR A 28 -15.80 4.40 -22.54
C THR A 28 -15.59 4.15 -21.06
N VAL A 29 -15.68 2.89 -20.66
CA VAL A 29 -15.36 2.45 -19.31
C VAL A 29 -13.86 2.14 -19.23
N LYS A 30 -13.20 2.73 -18.23
CA LYS A 30 -11.79 2.46 -17.93
C LYS A 30 -11.67 2.05 -16.46
N ILE A 31 -11.13 0.87 -16.23
CA ILE A 31 -10.88 0.30 -14.89
C ILE A 31 -9.38 0.06 -14.75
N ILE A 32 -8.81 0.41 -13.63
CA ILE A 32 -7.38 0.24 -13.32
C ILE A 32 -7.25 -0.57 -12.02
N PRO A 33 -6.53 -1.71 -12.06
CA PRO A 33 -5.99 -2.40 -13.25
C PRO A 33 -7.09 -2.89 -14.17
N GLU A 34 -6.76 -3.07 -15.46
CA GLU A 34 -7.70 -3.62 -16.45
C GLU A 34 -8.06 -5.06 -16.06
N PRO A 35 -9.37 -5.39 -15.98
CA PRO A 35 -9.81 -6.74 -15.65
C PRO A 35 -9.42 -7.76 -16.74
N GLU A 36 -9.36 -9.05 -16.37
CA GLU A 36 -9.04 -10.13 -17.30
C GLU A 36 -10.00 -10.18 -18.49
N THR A 37 -11.29 -9.96 -18.24
CA THR A 37 -12.30 -9.82 -19.29
C THR A 37 -13.21 -8.66 -18.98
N MET A 38 -13.66 -7.92 -19.99
CA MET A 38 -14.62 -6.83 -19.82
C MET A 38 -15.46 -6.64 -21.08
N VAL A 39 -16.80 -6.68 -20.92
CA VAL A 39 -17.75 -6.38 -21.97
C VAL A 39 -18.70 -5.31 -21.44
N VAL A 40 -18.69 -4.12 -22.06
CA VAL A 40 -19.58 -3.00 -21.72
C VAL A 40 -20.87 -3.15 -22.51
N GLY A 41 -22.02 -3.13 -21.81
CA GLY A 41 -23.34 -3.15 -22.40
C GLY A 41 -23.84 -1.75 -22.75
N GLN A 42 -25.08 -1.71 -23.27
CA GLN A 42 -25.81 -0.45 -23.50
C GLN A 42 -26.80 -0.24 -22.37
N GLY A 43 -26.84 0.96 -21.80
CA GLY A 43 -27.69 1.30 -20.67
C GLY A 43 -26.96 1.31 -19.33
N SER A 44 -27.73 1.42 -18.26
CA SER A 44 -27.19 1.54 -16.90
C SER A 44 -28.15 0.95 -15.86
N PHE A 45 -27.63 0.58 -14.70
CA PHE A 45 -28.41 0.31 -13.50
C PHE A 45 -28.46 1.58 -12.63
N GLU A 46 -29.63 1.90 -12.12
CA GLU A 46 -29.85 3.06 -11.25
C GLU A 46 -29.87 2.61 -9.77
N ILE A 47 -28.89 3.09 -8.98
CA ILE A 47 -28.84 2.88 -7.53
C ILE A 47 -29.54 4.06 -6.84
N THR A 48 -30.50 3.76 -5.97
CA THR A 48 -31.29 4.73 -5.19
C THR A 48 -31.34 4.32 -3.73
N SER A 49 -31.94 5.15 -2.87
CA SER A 49 -32.24 4.79 -1.48
C SER A 49 -33.27 3.65 -1.32
N ALA A 50 -33.97 3.28 -2.38
CA ALA A 50 -34.86 2.12 -2.40
C ALA A 50 -34.13 0.83 -2.78
N SER A 51 -32.92 0.92 -3.29
CA SER A 51 -32.13 -0.25 -3.71
C SER A 51 -31.75 -1.12 -2.50
N THR A 52 -31.83 -2.42 -2.72
CA THR A 52 -31.61 -3.44 -1.71
C THR A 52 -30.40 -4.30 -2.03
N PHE A 53 -29.81 -4.92 -1.00
CA PHE A 53 -28.71 -5.84 -1.21
C PHE A 53 -28.84 -7.12 -0.36
N TYR A 54 -28.22 -8.19 -0.84
CA TYR A 54 -28.00 -9.43 -0.12
C TYR A 54 -26.55 -9.87 -0.21
N ALA A 55 -25.98 -10.33 0.89
CA ALA A 55 -24.65 -10.93 0.91
C ALA A 55 -24.51 -11.99 1.99
N PRO A 56 -23.73 -13.05 1.75
CA PRO A 56 -23.27 -13.93 2.82
C PRO A 56 -22.44 -13.16 3.86
N PRO A 57 -22.48 -13.55 5.17
CA PRO A 57 -21.70 -12.89 6.23
C PRO A 57 -20.19 -12.80 5.96
N THR A 58 -19.65 -13.72 5.15
CA THR A 58 -18.24 -13.75 4.73
C THR A 58 -17.84 -12.52 3.91
N PHE A 59 -18.81 -11.82 3.30
CA PHE A 59 -18.55 -10.64 2.44
C PHE A 59 -18.81 -9.31 3.16
N LYS A 60 -18.91 -9.33 4.49
CA LYS A 60 -19.21 -8.16 5.31
C LYS A 60 -18.30 -6.95 5.03
N ILE A 61 -17.00 -7.14 4.83
CA ILE A 61 -16.06 -6.04 4.52
C ILE A 61 -16.47 -5.36 3.20
N ALA A 62 -16.75 -6.14 2.16
CA ALA A 62 -17.14 -5.61 0.86
C ALA A 62 -18.47 -4.83 0.91
N THR A 63 -19.47 -5.38 1.61
CA THR A 63 -20.79 -4.74 1.72
C THR A 63 -20.76 -3.48 2.58
N HIS A 64 -20.05 -3.49 3.71
CA HIS A 64 -19.88 -2.29 4.53
C HIS A 64 -19.18 -1.18 3.73
N PHE A 65 -18.09 -1.52 3.02
CA PHE A 65 -17.42 -0.54 2.18
C PHE A 65 -18.36 0.06 1.13
N LEU A 66 -19.17 -0.76 0.42
CA LEU A 66 -20.12 -0.28 -0.58
C LEU A 66 -21.19 0.63 0.03
N GLN A 67 -21.76 0.25 1.19
CA GLN A 67 -22.75 1.05 1.91
C GLN A 67 -22.16 2.40 2.35
N ASP A 68 -21.01 2.39 2.99
CA ASP A 68 -20.33 3.61 3.47
C ASP A 68 -19.94 4.52 2.31
N TYR A 69 -19.47 3.95 1.21
CA TYR A 69 -19.10 4.70 0.01
C TYR A 69 -20.29 5.38 -0.65
N LEU A 70 -21.43 4.68 -0.82
CA LEU A 70 -22.66 5.25 -1.37
C LEU A 70 -23.28 6.28 -0.41
N ALA A 71 -23.26 6.01 0.89
CA ALA A 71 -23.79 6.93 1.89
C ALA A 71 -22.95 8.23 1.96
N SER A 72 -21.62 8.14 1.98
CA SER A 72 -20.74 9.30 2.07
C SER A 72 -20.64 10.08 0.74
N GLY A 73 -20.58 9.36 -0.39
CA GLY A 73 -20.39 9.96 -1.72
C GLY A 73 -21.68 10.47 -2.38
N ALA A 74 -22.83 9.92 -2.02
CA ALA A 74 -24.11 10.29 -2.66
C ALA A 74 -25.28 10.47 -1.67
N GLY A 75 -25.11 10.17 -0.38
CA GLY A 75 -26.21 10.19 0.59
C GLY A 75 -27.21 9.03 0.40
N ILE A 76 -26.82 7.97 -0.31
CA ILE A 76 -27.66 6.82 -0.63
C ILE A 76 -27.38 5.69 0.38
N GLY A 77 -28.38 5.32 1.16
CA GLY A 77 -28.32 4.15 2.07
C GLY A 77 -28.94 2.92 1.40
N LEU A 78 -28.21 1.80 1.40
CA LEU A 78 -28.77 0.52 0.94
C LEU A 78 -29.41 -0.23 2.09
N THR A 79 -30.51 -0.96 1.80
CA THR A 79 -31.21 -1.81 2.77
C THR A 79 -30.94 -3.28 2.49
N GLU A 80 -30.63 -4.05 3.54
CA GLU A 80 -30.47 -5.50 3.42
C GLU A 80 -31.82 -6.19 3.22
N ALA A 81 -31.89 -7.16 2.29
CA ALA A 81 -33.10 -7.92 1.99
C ALA A 81 -32.75 -9.40 1.75
N SER A 82 -33.77 -10.23 1.46
CA SER A 82 -33.54 -11.61 1.03
C SER A 82 -32.88 -11.65 -0.36
N GLU A 83 -32.18 -12.73 -0.68
CA GLU A 83 -31.51 -12.90 -1.97
C GLU A 83 -32.43 -12.68 -3.16
N SER A 84 -33.66 -13.24 -3.10
CA SER A 84 -34.65 -13.16 -4.19
C SER A 84 -35.32 -11.78 -4.36
N ALA A 85 -35.14 -10.91 -3.36
CA ALA A 85 -35.77 -9.57 -3.35
C ALA A 85 -34.70 -8.44 -3.46
N SER A 86 -33.43 -8.80 -3.69
CA SER A 86 -32.33 -7.84 -3.71
C SER A 86 -31.90 -7.46 -5.11
N ASP A 87 -31.63 -6.16 -5.28
CA ASP A 87 -31.14 -5.59 -6.53
C ASP A 87 -29.63 -5.84 -6.69
N ILE A 88 -28.89 -5.89 -5.57
CA ILE A 88 -27.45 -6.15 -5.54
C ILE A 88 -27.22 -7.45 -4.77
N VAL A 89 -26.76 -8.48 -5.47
CA VAL A 89 -26.62 -9.83 -4.89
C VAL A 89 -25.17 -10.28 -4.91
N PHE A 90 -24.68 -10.65 -3.73
CA PHE A 90 -23.38 -11.29 -3.57
C PHE A 90 -23.57 -12.79 -3.34
N ALA A 91 -22.81 -13.61 -4.06
CA ALA A 91 -22.78 -15.05 -3.91
C ALA A 91 -21.36 -15.57 -3.89
N GLN A 92 -21.09 -16.57 -3.05
CA GLN A 92 -19.80 -17.26 -3.06
C GLN A 92 -19.73 -18.27 -4.20
N ASP A 93 -18.62 -18.28 -4.92
CA ASP A 93 -18.31 -19.24 -5.98
C ASP A 93 -16.86 -19.70 -5.86
N THR A 94 -16.67 -20.85 -5.24
CA THR A 94 -15.34 -21.44 -5.01
C THR A 94 -14.68 -22.02 -6.25
N THR A 95 -15.33 -21.97 -7.41
CA THR A 95 -14.73 -22.34 -8.69
C THR A 95 -13.91 -21.22 -9.31
N ILE A 96 -14.10 -19.99 -8.84
CA ILE A 96 -13.30 -18.82 -9.21
C ILE A 96 -11.95 -18.91 -8.49
N ALA A 97 -10.87 -18.43 -9.14
CA ALA A 97 -9.54 -18.40 -8.53
C ALA A 97 -9.52 -17.52 -7.24
N ALA A 98 -8.60 -17.82 -6.34
CA ALA A 98 -8.45 -17.06 -5.09
C ALA A 98 -8.38 -15.53 -5.35
N GLU A 99 -9.05 -14.74 -4.52
CA GLU A 99 -9.20 -13.28 -4.66
C GLU A 99 -9.91 -12.84 -5.97
N GLY A 100 -10.41 -13.79 -6.76
CA GLY A 100 -11.10 -13.51 -8.03
C GLY A 100 -12.59 -13.25 -7.85
N TYR A 101 -13.20 -12.65 -8.88
CA TYR A 101 -14.63 -12.35 -8.92
C TYR A 101 -15.18 -12.34 -10.35
N SER A 102 -16.50 -12.46 -10.45
CA SER A 102 -17.32 -12.17 -11.63
C SER A 102 -18.34 -11.10 -11.24
N LEU A 103 -18.46 -10.06 -12.04
CA LEU A 103 -19.40 -8.95 -11.85
C LEU A 103 -20.27 -8.81 -13.10
N SER A 104 -21.60 -8.85 -12.92
CA SER A 104 -22.58 -8.63 -13.97
C SER A 104 -23.51 -7.49 -13.54
N ILE A 105 -23.57 -6.43 -14.32
CA ILE A 105 -24.46 -5.28 -14.15
C ILE A 105 -25.42 -5.24 -15.34
N SER A 106 -26.72 -5.39 -15.07
CA SER A 106 -27.82 -5.26 -16.05
C SER A 106 -28.68 -4.04 -15.68
N GLU A 107 -29.73 -3.76 -16.44
CA GLU A 107 -30.72 -2.74 -16.06
C GLU A 107 -31.52 -3.12 -14.80
N GLU A 108 -31.61 -4.42 -14.50
CA GLU A 108 -32.46 -4.94 -13.44
C GLU A 108 -31.70 -5.18 -12.13
N ASN A 109 -30.41 -5.55 -12.21
CA ASN A 109 -29.66 -5.98 -11.02
C ASN A 109 -28.14 -5.95 -11.21
N ILE A 110 -27.43 -5.99 -10.06
CA ILE A 110 -25.99 -6.19 -9.97
C ILE A 110 -25.75 -7.56 -9.30
N LYS A 111 -25.04 -8.44 -9.97
CA LYS A 111 -24.65 -9.76 -9.44
C LYS A 111 -23.14 -9.86 -9.30
N ILE A 112 -22.69 -10.17 -8.10
CA ILE A 112 -21.28 -10.35 -7.74
C ILE A 112 -21.10 -11.80 -7.30
N LYS A 113 -20.25 -12.55 -7.99
CA LYS A 113 -19.78 -13.86 -7.52
C LYS A 113 -18.31 -13.74 -7.19
N ALA A 114 -17.89 -14.24 -6.04
CA ALA A 114 -16.50 -14.14 -5.60
C ALA A 114 -16.02 -15.42 -4.94
N ALA A 115 -14.74 -15.73 -5.12
CA ALA A 115 -14.10 -16.89 -4.51
C ALA A 115 -14.10 -16.79 -2.98
N ASP A 116 -13.82 -15.58 -2.47
CA ASP A 116 -13.60 -15.26 -1.07
C ASP A 116 -13.92 -13.79 -0.76
N ALA A 117 -13.69 -13.38 0.48
CA ALA A 117 -13.94 -12.01 0.94
C ALA A 117 -13.12 -10.96 0.18
N ALA A 118 -11.88 -11.27 -0.21
CA ALA A 118 -11.03 -10.37 -0.97
C ALA A 118 -11.56 -10.17 -2.39
N GLY A 119 -11.97 -11.23 -3.08
CA GLY A 119 -12.61 -11.16 -4.39
C GLY A 119 -13.87 -10.32 -4.39
N ALA A 120 -14.74 -10.49 -3.37
CA ALA A 120 -15.94 -9.67 -3.20
C ALA A 120 -15.58 -8.18 -3.00
N PHE A 121 -14.55 -7.89 -2.21
CA PHE A 121 -14.04 -6.53 -2.01
C PHE A 121 -13.52 -5.92 -3.32
N TYR A 122 -12.77 -6.67 -4.12
CA TYR A 122 -12.24 -6.19 -5.40
C TYR A 122 -13.33 -5.96 -6.45
N ALA A 123 -14.40 -6.75 -6.44
CA ALA A 123 -15.58 -6.47 -7.24
C ALA A 123 -16.22 -5.11 -6.87
N VAL A 124 -16.28 -4.81 -5.56
CA VAL A 124 -16.77 -3.51 -5.08
C VAL A 124 -15.84 -2.36 -5.47
N GLN A 125 -14.50 -2.57 -5.47
CA GLN A 125 -13.57 -1.56 -5.99
C GLN A 125 -13.74 -1.33 -7.50
N THR A 126 -14.13 -2.34 -8.26
CA THR A 126 -14.53 -2.17 -9.66
C THR A 126 -15.82 -1.34 -9.78
N ILE A 127 -16.84 -1.61 -8.96
CA ILE A 127 -18.05 -0.79 -8.87
C ILE A 127 -17.71 0.67 -8.53
N ARG A 128 -16.82 0.90 -7.54
CA ARG A 128 -16.34 2.24 -7.17
C ARG A 128 -15.79 3.03 -8.36
N GLN A 129 -14.98 2.39 -9.21
CA GLN A 129 -14.41 3.04 -10.39
C GLN A 129 -15.42 3.29 -11.53
N LEU A 130 -16.57 2.59 -11.52
CA LEU A 130 -17.66 2.79 -12.47
C LEU A 130 -18.63 3.89 -12.03
N LEU A 131 -18.64 4.24 -10.76
CA LEU A 131 -19.47 5.29 -10.20
C LEU A 131 -18.94 6.69 -10.55
N PRO A 132 -19.77 7.73 -10.52
CA PRO A 132 -19.35 9.09 -10.86
C PRO A 132 -18.16 9.57 -10.02
N PRO A 133 -17.09 10.10 -10.63
CA PRO A 133 -15.87 10.47 -9.91
C PRO A 133 -16.05 11.66 -8.93
N ASP A 134 -17.14 12.40 -9.01
CA ASP A 134 -17.48 13.44 -8.04
C ASP A 134 -17.87 12.86 -6.67
N MET A 135 -18.18 11.57 -6.57
CA MET A 135 -18.41 10.88 -5.31
C MET A 135 -17.12 10.71 -4.47
N GLU A 136 -15.95 10.83 -5.08
CA GLU A 136 -14.65 10.82 -4.38
C GLU A 136 -14.33 12.16 -3.66
N ARG A 137 -15.16 13.19 -3.85
CA ARG A 137 -14.92 14.49 -3.24
C ARG A 137 -15.41 14.52 -1.79
N LEU A 138 -14.61 15.13 -0.92
CA LEU A 138 -15.08 15.53 0.40
C LEU A 138 -16.26 16.49 0.26
N ASN A 139 -17.36 16.23 0.96
CA ASN A 139 -18.60 17.02 0.89
C ASN A 139 -19.31 16.98 -0.48
N SER A 140 -19.35 15.82 -1.15
CA SER A 140 -20.20 15.62 -2.31
C SER A 140 -21.67 15.92 -1.95
N MET A 141 -22.40 16.52 -2.90
CA MET A 141 -23.81 16.83 -2.68
C MET A 141 -24.63 15.54 -2.69
N PRO A 142 -25.61 15.39 -1.77
CA PRO A 142 -26.53 14.27 -1.81
C PRO A 142 -27.23 14.16 -3.17
N LYS A 143 -27.35 12.93 -3.66
CA LYS A 143 -28.01 12.60 -4.92
C LYS A 143 -29.25 11.76 -4.65
N THR A 144 -30.24 11.85 -5.50
CA THR A 144 -31.44 10.97 -5.45
C THR A 144 -31.11 9.59 -6.00
N SER A 145 -30.18 9.53 -6.97
CA SER A 145 -29.73 8.30 -7.60
C SER A 145 -28.33 8.45 -8.19
N VAL A 146 -27.67 7.33 -8.44
CA VAL A 146 -26.44 7.23 -9.22
C VAL A 146 -26.58 6.12 -10.26
N ASN A 147 -26.09 6.37 -11.47
CA ASN A 147 -26.11 5.39 -12.55
C ASN A 147 -24.76 4.72 -12.69
N ILE A 148 -24.79 3.40 -12.88
CA ILE A 148 -23.63 2.57 -13.14
C ILE A 148 -23.82 1.86 -14.50
N PRO A 149 -22.84 1.93 -15.44
CA PRO A 149 -23.01 1.35 -16.77
C PRO A 149 -23.16 -0.17 -16.72
N GLN A 150 -23.92 -0.72 -17.66
CA GLN A 150 -24.00 -2.18 -17.84
C GLN A 150 -22.61 -2.74 -18.16
N LEU A 151 -22.26 -3.82 -17.46
CA LEU A 151 -20.95 -4.44 -17.57
C LEU A 151 -21.04 -5.95 -17.29
N GLN A 152 -20.24 -6.71 -18.00
CA GLN A 152 -19.89 -8.07 -17.62
C GLN A 152 -18.35 -8.17 -17.54
N THR A 153 -17.83 -8.60 -16.41
CA THR A 153 -16.39 -8.71 -16.20
C THR A 153 -16.06 -9.89 -15.30
N THR A 154 -14.93 -10.52 -15.58
CA THR A 154 -14.25 -11.45 -14.68
C THR A 154 -12.83 -10.97 -14.44
N ASP A 155 -12.34 -11.14 -13.22
CA ASP A 155 -11.01 -10.70 -12.86
C ASP A 155 -10.46 -11.56 -11.72
N ALA A 156 -9.15 -11.81 -11.75
CA ALA A 156 -8.41 -12.44 -10.68
C ALA A 156 -6.95 -11.96 -10.69
N PRO A 157 -6.32 -11.81 -9.53
CA PRO A 157 -4.94 -11.33 -9.48
C PRO A 157 -3.96 -12.37 -10.01
N LYS A 158 -2.98 -11.94 -10.83
CA LYS A 158 -1.85 -12.80 -11.26
C LYS A 158 -0.85 -13.08 -10.14
N PHE A 159 -0.73 -12.16 -9.17
CA PHE A 159 0.23 -12.23 -8.07
C PHE A 159 -0.50 -12.10 -6.73
N ALA A 160 -0.17 -12.98 -5.79
CA ALA A 160 -0.70 -12.94 -4.43
C ALA A 160 -0.20 -11.70 -3.64
N TYR A 161 1.01 -11.23 -3.91
CA TYR A 161 1.58 -10.02 -3.32
C TYR A 161 1.50 -8.85 -4.31
N ARG A 162 0.74 -7.81 -3.96
CA ARG A 162 0.60 -6.58 -4.75
C ARG A 162 0.74 -5.41 -3.79
N GLY A 163 1.95 -4.88 -3.70
CA GLY A 163 2.30 -3.89 -2.68
C GLY A 163 2.79 -2.57 -3.26
N MET A 164 2.76 -1.56 -2.41
CA MET A 164 3.40 -0.28 -2.64
C MET A 164 4.06 0.19 -1.35
N HIS A 165 5.25 0.76 -1.49
CA HIS A 165 6.07 1.31 -0.43
C HIS A 165 5.78 2.79 -0.22
N LEU A 166 5.78 3.25 1.04
CA LEU A 166 5.79 4.64 1.41
C LEU A 166 6.86 4.90 2.47
N ASP A 167 7.85 5.71 2.11
CA ASP A 167 8.87 6.22 3.01
C ASP A 167 8.32 7.42 3.79
N VAL A 168 8.09 7.22 5.08
CA VAL A 168 7.69 8.29 6.02
C VAL A 168 8.85 8.74 6.90
N SER A 169 10.01 8.12 6.74
CA SER A 169 11.20 8.38 7.53
C SER A 169 11.98 9.58 7.03
N ARG A 170 12.29 9.65 5.72
CA ARG A 170 12.96 10.81 5.12
C ARG A 170 12.06 12.05 5.20
N HIS A 171 10.74 11.87 5.00
CA HIS A 171 9.73 12.90 5.26
C HIS A 171 8.53 12.30 6.00
N PHE A 172 8.15 12.92 7.11
CA PHE A 172 7.01 12.48 7.91
C PHE A 172 5.69 12.91 7.26
N PHE A 173 4.74 11.98 7.17
CA PHE A 173 3.38 12.24 6.72
C PHE A 173 2.39 11.99 7.87
N PRO A 174 1.39 12.86 8.07
CA PRO A 174 0.38 12.65 9.11
C PRO A 174 -0.47 11.41 8.81
N LYS A 175 -1.06 10.81 9.86
CA LYS A 175 -1.85 9.57 9.75
C LYS A 175 -2.97 9.63 8.71
N GLU A 176 -3.60 10.80 8.54
CA GLU A 176 -4.67 10.97 7.55
C GLU A 176 -4.16 10.83 6.11
N PHE A 177 -2.92 11.23 5.84
CA PHE A 177 -2.28 10.99 4.55
C PHE A 177 -2.03 9.49 4.35
N VAL A 178 -1.54 8.80 5.39
CA VAL A 178 -1.30 7.34 5.34
C VAL A 178 -2.60 6.58 5.06
N LYS A 179 -3.69 6.92 5.75
CA LYS A 179 -5.01 6.34 5.48
C LYS A 179 -5.47 6.59 4.05
N LYS A 180 -5.30 7.81 3.55
CA LYS A 180 -5.62 8.15 2.16
C LYS A 180 -4.79 7.33 1.18
N HIS A 181 -3.50 7.13 1.44
CA HIS A 181 -2.62 6.27 0.65
C HIS A 181 -3.14 4.82 0.61
N ILE A 182 -3.51 4.25 1.77
CA ILE A 182 -4.10 2.91 1.87
C ILE A 182 -5.41 2.81 1.07
N SER A 183 -6.27 3.84 1.11
CA SER A 183 -7.50 3.87 0.31
C SER A 183 -7.23 3.81 -1.20
N TYR A 184 -6.16 4.45 -1.67
CA TYR A 184 -5.76 4.38 -3.08
C TYR A 184 -5.20 3.00 -3.45
N LEU A 185 -4.43 2.36 -2.55
CA LEU A 185 -3.99 0.98 -2.75
C LEU A 185 -5.19 0.04 -2.93
N ALA A 186 -6.17 0.16 -2.04
CA ALA A 186 -7.40 -0.63 -2.08
C ALA A 186 -8.19 -0.41 -3.40
N MET A 187 -8.33 0.83 -3.84
CA MET A 187 -9.00 1.19 -5.10
C MET A 187 -8.33 0.51 -6.31
N LEU A 188 -6.99 0.39 -6.27
CA LEU A 188 -6.19 -0.28 -7.30
C LEU A 188 -6.01 -1.78 -7.06
N LYS A 189 -6.78 -2.37 -6.12
CA LYS A 189 -6.75 -3.81 -5.76
C LYS A 189 -5.39 -4.30 -5.29
N MET A 190 -4.57 -3.42 -4.73
CA MET A 190 -3.35 -3.78 -4.03
C MET A 190 -3.70 -4.25 -2.61
N ASN A 191 -2.95 -5.23 -2.10
CA ASN A 191 -3.25 -5.90 -0.83
C ASN A 191 -2.11 -5.82 0.20
N ARG A 192 -1.02 -5.13 -0.13
CA ARG A 192 0.11 -4.92 0.79
C ARG A 192 0.51 -3.46 0.81
N PHE A 193 0.66 -2.92 2.01
CA PHE A 193 1.25 -1.59 2.23
C PHE A 193 2.59 -1.76 2.96
N HIS A 194 3.69 -1.48 2.28
CA HIS A 194 5.03 -1.50 2.84
C HIS A 194 5.30 -0.12 3.46
N TRP A 195 5.33 -0.06 4.79
CA TRP A 195 5.45 1.18 5.55
C TRP A 195 6.85 1.31 6.13
N HIS A 196 7.67 2.16 5.49
CA HIS A 196 9.06 2.41 5.86
C HIS A 196 9.12 3.42 7.02
N LEU A 197 9.28 2.89 8.24
CA LEU A 197 9.08 3.63 9.48
C LEU A 197 10.37 4.17 10.11
N THR A 198 11.54 3.66 9.73
CA THR A 198 12.81 4.02 10.36
C THR A 198 13.93 4.17 9.34
N ASP A 199 14.73 5.23 9.50
CA ASP A 199 15.89 5.50 8.66
C ASP A 199 16.82 6.53 9.33
N ASP A 200 17.91 6.90 8.70
CA ASP A 200 18.92 7.84 9.19
C ASP A 200 18.37 9.23 9.54
N GLN A 201 17.31 9.67 8.81
CA GLN A 201 16.72 11.01 8.92
C GLN A 201 15.55 11.08 9.90
N GLY A 202 15.15 9.94 10.49
CA GLY A 202 14.11 9.92 11.51
C GLY A 202 13.55 8.53 11.83
N TRP A 203 13.21 8.35 13.08
CA TRP A 203 12.48 7.21 13.61
C TRP A 203 11.01 7.58 13.79
N ARG A 204 10.06 6.82 13.22
CA ARG A 204 8.67 7.26 13.08
C ARG A 204 7.64 6.45 13.86
N ILE A 205 8.03 5.46 14.64
CA ILE A 205 7.11 4.63 15.43
C ILE A 205 7.46 4.67 16.91
N GLU A 206 6.45 4.85 17.77
CA GLU A 206 6.63 4.81 19.21
C GLU A 206 7.00 3.40 19.67
N ILE A 207 8.09 3.31 20.44
CA ILE A 207 8.51 2.11 21.18
C ILE A 207 8.56 2.51 22.66
N LYS A 208 7.66 1.97 23.45
CA LYS A 208 7.48 2.40 24.85
C LYS A 208 8.68 2.11 25.72
N GLU A 209 9.42 1.04 25.42
CA GLU A 209 10.66 0.72 26.14
C GLU A 209 11.81 1.68 25.82
N TYR A 210 11.75 2.38 24.68
CA TYR A 210 12.82 3.25 24.20
C TYR A 210 12.31 4.66 23.85
N PRO A 211 11.94 5.49 24.84
CA PRO A 211 11.26 6.78 24.61
C PRO A 211 12.10 7.79 23.80
N LEU A 212 13.43 7.74 23.88
CA LEU A 212 14.30 8.65 23.11
C LEU A 212 14.16 8.44 21.58
N LEU A 213 13.61 7.32 21.12
CA LEU A 213 13.33 7.11 19.69
C LEU A 213 12.31 8.12 19.16
N THR A 214 11.35 8.55 20.00
CA THR A 214 10.34 9.54 19.63
C THR A 214 10.64 10.94 20.15
N GLU A 215 11.28 11.05 21.32
CA GLU A 215 11.64 12.36 21.90
C GLU A 215 12.82 13.01 21.16
N HIS A 216 13.77 12.20 20.69
CA HIS A 216 15.02 12.64 20.03
C HIS A 216 15.10 12.17 18.57
N ALA A 217 15.12 10.87 18.31
CA ALA A 217 15.38 10.29 16.98
C ALA A 217 14.30 10.60 15.94
N ALA A 218 13.10 11.00 16.36
CA ALA A 218 12.04 11.41 15.44
C ALA A 218 12.24 12.82 14.84
N TYR A 219 13.27 13.56 15.27
CA TYR A 219 13.45 14.95 14.87
C TYR A 219 14.88 15.24 14.45
N ARG A 220 15.05 15.96 13.33
CA ARG A 220 16.30 16.55 12.87
C ARG A 220 16.27 18.08 13.02
N ASN A 221 17.44 18.69 13.19
CA ASN A 221 17.52 20.13 13.49
C ASN A 221 17.28 21.01 12.27
N GLU A 222 17.52 20.50 11.08
CA GLU A 222 17.36 21.18 9.80
C GLU A 222 17.20 20.17 8.66
N THR A 223 16.83 20.64 7.49
CA THR A 223 16.74 19.81 6.28
C THR A 223 17.50 20.46 5.12
N LEU A 224 18.22 19.66 4.35
CA LEU A 224 18.88 20.10 3.12
C LEU A 224 17.85 20.68 2.13
N ILE A 225 18.13 21.86 1.59
CA ILE A 225 17.35 22.49 0.53
C ILE A 225 17.89 22.04 -0.82
N GLY A 226 17.02 21.44 -1.65
CA GLY A 226 17.38 20.94 -2.96
C GLY A 226 18.08 19.57 -2.94
N HIS A 227 18.82 19.28 -3.99
CA HIS A 227 19.44 17.97 -4.18
C HIS A 227 20.80 17.87 -3.45
N TYR A 228 21.12 16.71 -2.87
CA TYR A 228 22.34 16.50 -2.09
C TYR A 228 23.66 16.74 -2.87
N ASN A 229 23.63 16.66 -4.21
CA ASN A 229 24.77 16.97 -5.07
C ASN A 229 24.93 18.48 -5.35
N THR A 230 23.96 19.33 -4.95
CA THR A 230 24.06 20.78 -5.15
C THR A 230 25.14 21.35 -4.23
N GLN A 231 26.01 22.19 -4.77
CA GLN A 231 27.07 22.86 -4.02
C GLN A 231 27.04 24.39 -4.22
N PRO A 232 27.21 25.20 -3.17
CA PRO A 232 27.31 24.75 -1.78
C PRO A 232 25.96 24.23 -1.25
N GLN A 233 25.99 23.24 -0.35
CA GLN A 233 24.79 22.76 0.31
C GLN A 233 24.20 23.86 1.19
N GLN A 234 22.85 24.00 1.18
CA GLN A 234 22.10 24.92 1.99
C GLN A 234 21.08 24.16 2.82
N PHE A 235 20.84 24.61 4.03
CA PHE A 235 19.88 24.01 4.97
C PHE A 235 18.86 25.05 5.41
N ASP A 236 17.65 24.58 5.74
CA ASP A 236 16.54 25.46 6.13
C ASP A 236 16.63 25.97 7.57
N GLY A 237 17.48 25.36 8.41
CA GLY A 237 17.63 25.70 9.83
C GLY A 237 16.37 25.47 10.67
N GLN A 238 15.40 24.66 10.17
CA GLN A 238 14.14 24.39 10.84
C GLN A 238 14.09 22.96 11.38
N ARG A 239 13.77 22.84 12.68
CA ARG A 239 13.54 21.52 13.27
C ARG A 239 12.37 20.83 12.59
N TYR A 240 12.60 19.62 12.07
CA TYR A 240 11.63 18.84 11.33
C TYR A 240 11.51 17.43 11.90
N GLY A 241 10.29 16.89 11.92
CA GLY A 241 10.03 15.51 12.31
C GLY A 241 8.60 15.24 12.71
N GLY A 242 8.39 14.10 13.32
CA GLY A 242 7.11 13.58 13.77
C GLY A 242 7.20 12.06 13.91
N TYR A 243 6.22 11.47 14.55
CA TYR A 243 6.10 10.02 14.73
C TYR A 243 4.64 9.63 14.91
N TYR A 244 4.38 8.33 14.82
CA TYR A 244 3.09 7.72 15.10
C TYR A 244 3.13 7.11 16.49
N THR A 245 2.15 7.42 17.32
CA THR A 245 1.95 6.71 18.60
C THR A 245 1.48 5.28 18.32
N GLN A 246 1.57 4.39 19.31
CA GLN A 246 1.04 3.03 19.13
C GLN A 246 -0.46 3.04 18.86
N GLU A 247 -1.19 4.00 19.43
CA GLU A 247 -2.62 4.21 19.16
C GLU A 247 -2.87 4.65 17.71
N ASP A 248 -2.04 5.55 17.15
CA ASP A 248 -2.12 5.92 15.72
C ASP A 248 -1.87 4.71 14.82
N VAL A 249 -0.87 3.89 15.15
CA VAL A 249 -0.57 2.66 14.40
C VAL A 249 -1.74 1.69 14.44
N GLN A 250 -2.32 1.45 15.62
CA GLN A 250 -3.49 0.57 15.78
C GLN A 250 -4.69 1.08 14.97
N GLU A 251 -4.93 2.39 14.96
CA GLU A 251 -5.99 3.00 14.15
C GLU A 251 -5.75 2.80 12.64
N ILE A 252 -4.51 2.98 12.18
CA ILE A 252 -4.14 2.79 10.77
C ILE A 252 -4.25 1.31 10.38
N VAL A 253 -3.81 0.38 11.23
CA VAL A 253 -3.91 -1.07 11.00
C VAL A 253 -5.38 -1.49 10.91
N ALA A 254 -6.21 -1.08 11.86
CA ALA A 254 -7.65 -1.38 11.83
C ALA A 254 -8.34 -0.81 10.58
N TYR A 255 -7.97 0.40 10.16
CA TYR A 255 -8.47 1.00 8.92
C TYR A 255 -8.04 0.19 7.69
N ALA A 256 -6.78 -0.23 7.60
CA ALA A 256 -6.27 -1.04 6.50
C ALA A 256 -7.00 -2.39 6.37
N GLU A 257 -7.34 -3.02 7.50
CA GLU A 257 -8.13 -4.26 7.54
C GLU A 257 -9.52 -4.07 6.91
N THR A 258 -10.17 -2.93 7.11
CA THR A 258 -11.47 -2.63 6.46
C THR A 258 -11.37 -2.47 4.96
N LEU A 259 -10.16 -2.31 4.44
CA LEU A 259 -9.85 -2.13 3.02
C LEU A 259 -9.12 -3.34 2.40
N ASN A 260 -9.08 -4.48 3.11
CA ASN A 260 -8.38 -5.69 2.67
C ASN A 260 -6.89 -5.45 2.33
N VAL A 261 -6.24 -4.52 3.05
CA VAL A 261 -4.81 -4.21 2.92
C VAL A 261 -4.08 -4.64 4.18
N THR A 262 -3.05 -5.46 4.04
CA THR A 262 -2.14 -5.83 5.13
C THR A 262 -0.94 -4.91 5.14
N ILE A 263 -0.61 -4.34 6.31
CA ILE A 263 0.56 -3.49 6.46
C ILE A 263 1.78 -4.34 6.78
N ILE A 264 2.89 -4.06 6.11
CA ILE A 264 4.22 -4.63 6.36
C ILE A 264 5.09 -3.48 6.89
N PRO A 265 5.36 -3.43 8.19
CA PRO A 265 6.24 -2.41 8.75
C PRO A 265 7.70 -2.72 8.42
N GLU A 266 8.49 -1.69 8.14
CA GLU A 266 9.94 -1.79 7.96
C GLU A 266 10.67 -1.12 9.12
N ILE A 267 11.60 -1.89 9.71
CA ILE A 267 12.55 -1.48 10.73
C ILE A 267 13.94 -1.82 10.20
N GLU A 268 14.70 -0.81 9.87
CA GLU A 268 15.99 -0.95 9.21
C GLU A 268 17.07 -1.61 10.08
N ILE A 269 17.77 -2.62 9.52
CA ILE A 269 18.83 -3.43 10.15
C ILE A 269 19.78 -3.94 9.06
N PRO A 270 21.11 -3.82 9.16
CA PRO A 270 21.86 -3.07 10.18
C PRO A 270 22.17 -1.64 9.74
N GLY A 271 21.93 -1.29 8.47
CA GLY A 271 22.10 0.04 7.89
C GLY A 271 20.97 0.97 8.29
N HIS A 272 21.00 2.21 7.78
CA HIS A 272 19.95 3.22 7.97
C HIS A 272 19.54 3.40 9.43
N ALA A 273 20.53 3.32 10.34
CA ALA A 273 20.32 3.27 11.78
C ALA A 273 20.71 4.56 12.51
N GLN A 274 21.18 5.60 11.78
CA GLN A 274 21.76 6.79 12.41
C GLN A 274 20.80 7.50 13.35
N ALA A 275 19.51 7.55 13.04
CA ALA A 275 18.53 8.16 13.95
C ALA A 275 18.43 7.38 15.29
N ALA A 276 18.42 6.05 15.26
CA ALA A 276 18.40 5.25 16.47
C ALA A 276 19.73 5.35 17.25
N VAL A 277 20.86 5.34 16.54
CA VAL A 277 22.21 5.52 17.12
C VAL A 277 22.36 6.92 17.72
N SER A 278 21.70 7.94 17.16
CA SER A 278 21.72 9.28 17.74
C SER A 278 21.03 9.36 19.11
N ALA A 279 20.01 8.55 19.33
CA ALA A 279 19.29 8.47 20.60
C ALA A 279 19.99 7.53 21.61
N TYR A 280 20.62 6.47 21.11
CA TYR A 280 21.29 5.43 21.91
C TYR A 280 22.66 5.11 21.30
N PRO A 281 23.70 5.93 21.58
CA PRO A 281 25.02 5.79 20.94
C PRO A 281 25.69 4.43 21.11
N GLU A 282 25.37 3.70 22.18
CA GLU A 282 25.88 2.35 22.45
C GLU A 282 25.40 1.28 21.46
N LEU A 283 24.43 1.60 20.61
CA LEU A 283 23.96 0.73 19.52
C LEU A 283 24.95 0.73 18.34
N GLY A 284 25.73 1.78 18.19
CA GLY A 284 26.80 1.90 17.18
C GLY A 284 28.13 1.35 17.62
N CYS A 285 29.06 1.17 16.68
CA CYS A 285 30.39 0.64 16.97
C CYS A 285 31.31 1.61 17.76
N THR A 286 31.11 2.91 17.61
CA THR A 286 31.92 3.93 18.23
C THR A 286 31.46 4.33 19.62
N GLY A 287 30.18 4.17 19.92
CA GLY A 287 29.53 4.66 21.14
C GLY A 287 29.54 6.19 21.26
N THR A 288 29.81 6.91 20.17
CA THR A 288 29.85 8.39 20.17
C THR A 288 28.50 8.95 19.75
N GLU A 289 28.15 10.10 20.33
CA GLU A 289 26.97 10.84 19.92
C GLU A 289 27.08 11.32 18.47
N VAL A 290 26.04 11.10 17.70
CA VAL A 290 25.89 11.56 16.31
C VAL A 290 24.54 12.27 16.16
N PRO A 291 24.39 13.29 15.31
CA PRO A 291 23.09 13.89 15.06
C PRO A 291 22.22 12.99 14.19
N VAL A 292 20.90 13.16 14.27
CA VAL A 292 19.95 12.67 13.25
C VAL A 292 20.34 13.27 11.90
N ALA A 293 20.34 12.49 10.84
CA ALA A 293 20.75 12.94 9.53
C ALA A 293 19.80 14.03 8.96
N THR A 294 20.40 15.08 8.38
CA THR A 294 19.67 16.25 7.86
C THR A 294 19.51 16.25 6.35
N LYS A 295 20.05 15.25 5.67
CA LYS A 295 20.03 15.07 4.21
C LYS A 295 19.97 13.61 3.84
N TRP A 296 19.65 13.33 2.58
CA TRP A 296 19.78 12.00 2.01
C TRP A 296 21.26 11.57 1.93
N GLY A 297 21.51 10.30 2.11
CA GLY A 297 22.82 9.68 1.99
C GLY A 297 22.85 8.29 2.58
N VAL A 298 23.95 7.59 2.34
CA VAL A 298 24.29 6.32 3.00
C VAL A 298 25.28 6.67 4.11
N PHE A 299 24.92 6.39 5.37
CA PHE A 299 25.67 6.83 6.54
C PHE A 299 26.39 5.64 7.21
N GLU A 300 27.57 5.92 7.77
CA GLU A 300 28.40 4.87 8.37
C GLU A 300 27.96 4.46 9.78
N ASN A 301 27.04 5.19 10.41
CA ASN A 301 26.57 4.92 11.76
C ASN A 301 25.51 3.82 11.76
N ILE A 302 25.93 2.60 11.45
CA ILE A 302 25.10 1.40 11.44
C ILE A 302 25.13 0.70 12.80
N TYR A 303 24.19 -0.21 13.02
CA TYR A 303 24.17 -1.02 14.24
C TYR A 303 25.43 -1.88 14.39
N CYS A 304 26.00 -1.86 15.59
CA CYS A 304 27.03 -2.79 15.99
C CYS A 304 26.39 -4.09 16.52
N PRO A 305 26.75 -5.28 16.05
CA PRO A 305 26.13 -6.54 16.47
C PRO A 305 26.57 -6.97 17.89
N ASN A 306 26.39 -6.07 18.88
CA ASN A 306 26.68 -6.33 20.28
C ASN A 306 25.42 -6.73 21.06
N GLN A 307 25.59 -7.18 22.31
CA GLN A 307 24.49 -7.66 23.15
C GLN A 307 23.42 -6.59 23.39
N LYS A 308 23.78 -5.31 23.56
CA LYS A 308 22.84 -4.22 23.78
C LYS A 308 21.98 -3.98 22.54
N THR A 309 22.59 -4.01 21.37
CA THR A 309 21.91 -3.88 20.08
C THR A 309 20.93 -5.02 19.83
N PHE A 310 21.32 -6.26 20.10
CA PHE A 310 20.39 -7.38 19.98
C PHE A 310 19.24 -7.30 20.98
N ALA A 311 19.47 -6.84 22.21
CA ALA A 311 18.39 -6.62 23.17
C ALA A 311 17.44 -5.52 22.67
N PHE A 312 17.98 -4.37 22.26
CA PHE A 312 17.22 -3.25 21.69
C PHE A 312 16.37 -3.69 20.50
N LEU A 313 16.95 -4.35 19.51
CA LEU A 313 16.25 -4.78 18.31
C LEU A 313 15.16 -5.82 18.61
N LYS A 314 15.45 -6.79 19.49
CA LYS A 314 14.45 -7.80 19.88
C LYS A 314 13.26 -7.19 20.63
N ASN A 315 13.50 -6.24 21.53
CA ASN A 315 12.44 -5.55 22.25
C ASN A 315 11.62 -4.67 21.30
N THR A 316 12.28 -3.87 20.46
CA THR A 316 11.65 -3.07 19.41
C THR A 316 10.77 -3.91 18.47
N LEU A 317 11.34 -4.99 17.93
CA LEU A 317 10.61 -5.88 17.03
C LEU A 317 9.45 -6.60 17.75
N ALA A 318 9.57 -6.89 19.06
CA ALA A 318 8.47 -7.48 19.82
C ALA A 318 7.28 -6.50 19.92
N GLU A 319 7.53 -5.22 20.21
CA GLU A 319 6.46 -4.21 20.23
C GLU A 319 5.86 -4.01 18.84
N VAL A 320 6.69 -3.91 17.79
CA VAL A 320 6.22 -3.80 16.39
C VAL A 320 5.35 -5.01 16.00
N MET A 321 5.81 -6.23 16.26
CA MET A 321 5.04 -7.44 15.94
C MET A 321 3.70 -7.54 16.68
N ALA A 322 3.58 -6.93 17.85
CA ALA A 322 2.30 -6.87 18.58
C ALA A 322 1.31 -5.87 17.93
N LEU A 323 1.80 -4.84 17.27
CA LEU A 323 0.97 -3.82 16.61
C LEU A 323 0.51 -4.24 15.21
N PHE A 324 1.30 -5.05 14.51
CA PHE A 324 1.04 -5.44 13.12
C PHE A 324 0.67 -6.93 13.03
N PRO A 325 -0.59 -7.29 12.71
CA PRO A 325 -1.03 -8.68 12.66
C PRO A 325 -0.47 -9.47 11.46
N GLY A 326 0.01 -8.79 10.42
CA GLY A 326 0.54 -9.40 9.21
C GLY A 326 1.68 -10.39 9.46
N GLU A 327 1.87 -11.32 8.55
CA GLU A 327 2.88 -12.39 8.62
C GLU A 327 4.32 -11.86 8.56
N TYR A 328 4.53 -10.75 7.87
CA TYR A 328 5.85 -10.25 7.50
C TYR A 328 6.25 -8.99 8.27
N ILE A 329 7.54 -8.93 8.61
CA ILE A 329 8.27 -7.72 9.05
C ILE A 329 9.38 -7.48 8.03
N HIS A 330 9.47 -6.29 7.47
CA HIS A 330 10.59 -5.90 6.63
C HIS A 330 11.72 -5.37 7.52
N ILE A 331 12.94 -5.85 7.30
CA ILE A 331 14.10 -5.52 8.13
C ILE A 331 15.14 -4.66 7.40
N GLY A 332 14.83 -4.15 6.21
CA GLY A 332 15.81 -3.45 5.38
C GLY A 332 16.90 -4.38 4.86
N GLY A 333 18.09 -4.17 5.28
CA GLY A 333 19.28 -4.97 4.94
C GLY A 333 20.17 -4.35 3.89
N ASP A 334 19.73 -3.25 3.31
CA ASP A 334 20.38 -2.53 2.23
C ASP A 334 21.47 -1.57 2.72
N GLU A 335 22.30 -1.19 1.78
CA GLU A 335 23.27 -0.09 1.84
C GLU A 335 24.07 0.03 3.15
N ALA A 336 24.30 -1.06 3.88
CA ALA A 336 25.03 -1.03 5.16
C ALA A 336 26.55 -0.89 4.94
N PRO A 337 27.17 0.28 5.21
CA PRO A 337 28.63 0.44 5.06
C PRO A 337 29.37 -0.38 6.10
N LYS A 338 30.45 -1.02 5.68
CA LYS A 338 31.24 -1.90 6.56
C LYS A 338 32.44 -1.19 7.21
N THR A 339 32.61 0.11 6.99
CA THR A 339 33.77 0.89 7.42
C THR A 339 34.01 0.76 8.93
N GLN A 340 32.99 1.00 9.73
CA GLN A 340 33.08 0.91 11.18
C GLN A 340 33.31 -0.54 11.67
N TRP A 341 32.64 -1.51 11.03
CA TRP A 341 32.84 -2.93 11.40
C TRP A 341 34.26 -3.43 11.15
N LYS A 342 34.90 -2.95 10.07
CA LYS A 342 36.31 -3.30 9.74
C LYS A 342 37.28 -2.89 10.83
N THR A 343 37.03 -1.80 11.53
CA THR A 343 37.90 -1.25 12.57
C THR A 343 37.44 -1.55 14.00
N CYS A 344 36.20 -2.04 14.16
CA CYS A 344 35.63 -2.38 15.46
C CYS A 344 36.17 -3.72 15.96
N SER A 345 36.92 -3.70 17.07
CA SER A 345 37.51 -4.92 17.65
C SER A 345 36.48 -5.98 18.01
N HIS A 346 35.28 -5.56 18.47
CA HIS A 346 34.15 -6.46 18.77
C HIS A 346 33.66 -7.16 17.50
N CYS A 347 33.43 -6.42 16.40
CA CYS A 347 33.00 -6.99 15.14
C CYS A 347 34.01 -7.99 14.59
N GLN A 348 35.31 -7.67 14.65
CA GLN A 348 36.38 -8.56 14.20
C GLN A 348 36.50 -9.83 15.07
N GLN A 349 36.24 -9.71 16.38
CA GLN A 349 36.14 -10.88 17.26
C GLN A 349 34.95 -11.78 16.90
N LEU A 350 33.80 -11.22 16.56
CA LEU A 350 32.63 -12.00 16.10
C LEU A 350 32.92 -12.74 14.79
N ILE A 351 33.55 -12.06 13.81
CA ILE A 351 33.96 -12.66 12.55
C ILE A 351 34.83 -13.89 12.83
N SER A 352 35.85 -13.73 13.65
CA SER A 352 36.75 -14.83 14.05
C SER A 352 36.02 -15.93 14.82
N LYS A 353 35.21 -15.57 15.82
CA LYS A 353 34.48 -16.51 16.69
C LYS A 353 33.53 -17.41 15.94
N HIS A 354 32.82 -16.84 14.96
CA HIS A 354 31.78 -17.54 14.16
C HIS A 354 32.36 -18.09 12.84
N ASN A 355 33.68 -18.02 12.61
CA ASN A 355 34.35 -18.44 11.37
C ASN A 355 33.73 -17.80 10.13
N LEU A 356 33.34 -16.53 10.21
CA LEU A 356 32.81 -15.77 9.11
C LEU A 356 33.94 -15.32 8.19
N LYS A 357 33.66 -15.17 6.89
CA LYS A 357 34.69 -14.80 5.92
C LYS A 357 35.13 -13.34 6.06
N ASP A 358 34.18 -12.46 6.26
CA ASP A 358 34.34 -11.01 6.24
C ASP A 358 33.12 -10.31 6.87
N GLU A 359 33.03 -9.00 6.72
CA GLU A 359 31.90 -8.18 7.19
C GLU A 359 30.60 -8.48 6.48
N GLN A 360 30.61 -9.01 5.25
CA GLN A 360 29.37 -9.49 4.60
C GLN A 360 28.85 -10.73 5.32
N GLY A 361 29.75 -11.66 5.65
CA GLY A 361 29.43 -12.79 6.52
C GLY A 361 28.89 -12.36 7.88
N LEU A 362 29.41 -11.26 8.45
CA LEU A 362 28.91 -10.70 9.71
C LEU A 362 27.49 -10.14 9.56
N GLN A 363 27.17 -9.45 8.46
CA GLN A 363 25.81 -9.00 8.18
C GLN A 363 24.85 -10.18 8.03
N SER A 364 25.23 -11.19 7.27
CA SER A 364 24.45 -12.42 7.12
C SER A 364 24.17 -13.09 8.47
N TRP A 365 25.18 -13.20 9.33
CA TRP A 365 25.02 -13.74 10.67
C TRP A 365 24.08 -12.89 11.52
N PHE A 366 24.22 -11.56 11.48
CA PHE A 366 23.34 -10.63 12.20
C PHE A 366 21.87 -10.80 11.77
N ILE A 367 21.61 -10.84 10.48
CA ILE A 367 20.27 -11.04 9.91
C ILE A 367 19.69 -12.38 10.34
N LYS A 368 20.49 -13.46 10.35
CA LYS A 368 20.06 -14.80 10.81
C LYS A 368 19.68 -14.83 12.28
N GLU A 369 20.38 -14.08 13.14
CA GLU A 369 20.01 -13.93 14.55
C GLU A 369 18.68 -13.20 14.72
N ILE A 370 18.43 -12.15 13.90
CA ILE A 370 17.14 -11.42 13.88
C ILE A 370 16.03 -12.31 13.32
N GLU A 371 16.27 -12.98 12.21
CA GLU A 371 15.30 -13.92 11.64
C GLU A 371 14.88 -14.99 12.64
N THR A 372 15.85 -15.61 13.31
CA THR A 372 15.58 -16.63 14.34
C THR A 372 14.64 -16.09 15.41
N PHE A 373 14.83 -14.86 15.86
CA PHE A 373 13.97 -14.21 16.82
C PHE A 373 12.57 -13.95 16.24
N VAL A 374 12.46 -13.38 15.05
CA VAL A 374 11.18 -13.08 14.38
C VAL A 374 10.39 -14.36 14.13
N ASN A 375 11.05 -15.43 13.63
CA ASN A 375 10.43 -16.73 13.40
C ASN A 375 9.93 -17.38 14.71
N SER A 376 10.64 -17.18 15.83
CA SER A 376 10.21 -17.66 17.15
C SER A 376 8.89 -17.03 17.64
N LYS A 377 8.51 -15.89 17.03
CA LYS A 377 7.24 -15.19 17.26
C LYS A 377 6.16 -15.52 16.22
N GLY A 378 6.43 -16.49 15.33
CA GLY A 378 5.49 -16.91 14.28
C GLY A 378 5.41 -15.97 13.08
N LYS A 379 6.38 -15.07 12.92
CA LYS A 379 6.45 -14.16 11.77
C LYS A 379 7.66 -14.46 10.89
N LYS A 380 7.69 -13.87 9.70
CA LYS A 380 8.76 -14.02 8.72
C LYS A 380 9.39 -12.66 8.42
N ILE A 381 10.64 -12.67 7.95
CA ILE A 381 11.30 -11.46 7.50
C ILE A 381 11.22 -11.28 5.99
N ILE A 382 11.17 -10.02 5.58
CA ILE A 382 11.52 -9.57 4.22
C ILE A 382 12.76 -8.70 4.36
N GLY A 383 13.66 -8.73 3.39
CA GLY A 383 14.76 -7.77 3.28
C GLY A 383 15.05 -7.42 1.84
N TRP A 384 15.70 -6.29 1.64
CA TRP A 384 16.19 -5.89 0.33
C TRP A 384 17.22 -6.91 -0.18
N ASP A 385 17.48 -6.93 -1.48
CA ASP A 385 18.29 -7.99 -2.11
C ASP A 385 19.76 -8.03 -1.65
N GLU A 386 20.26 -7.03 -0.90
CA GLU A 386 21.56 -7.10 -0.22
C GLU A 386 21.65 -8.15 0.88
N ILE A 387 20.52 -8.65 1.39
CA ILE A 387 20.54 -9.78 2.36
C ILE A 387 21.03 -11.09 1.74
N LEU A 388 21.14 -11.17 0.42
CA LEU A 388 21.80 -12.29 -0.28
C LEU A 388 23.31 -12.31 -0.04
N GLU A 389 23.91 -11.14 0.21
CA GLU A 389 25.35 -10.99 0.38
C GLU A 389 25.83 -11.68 1.67
N GLY A 390 26.86 -12.49 1.56
CA GLY A 390 27.39 -13.24 2.71
C GLY A 390 26.58 -14.46 3.13
N GLY A 391 25.47 -14.76 2.47
CA GLY A 391 24.63 -15.94 2.66
C GLY A 391 23.28 -15.66 3.28
N LEU A 392 22.22 -16.02 2.57
CA LEU A 392 20.82 -15.77 2.90
C LEU A 392 20.37 -16.48 4.18
N ALA A 393 19.50 -15.85 4.94
CA ALA A 393 18.80 -16.45 6.06
C ALA A 393 17.71 -17.42 5.57
N PRO A 394 17.52 -18.61 6.19
CA PRO A 394 16.86 -19.75 5.57
C PRO A 394 15.37 -19.58 5.23
N ASN A 395 14.65 -18.66 5.88
CA ASN A 395 13.23 -18.43 5.65
C ASN A 395 12.94 -16.98 5.22
N ALA A 396 13.96 -16.22 4.86
CA ALA A 396 13.80 -14.83 4.46
C ALA A 396 13.14 -14.73 3.08
N THR A 397 12.28 -13.75 2.91
CA THR A 397 11.79 -13.30 1.60
C THR A 397 12.68 -12.18 1.11
N VAL A 398 13.06 -12.21 -0.16
CA VAL A 398 13.93 -11.19 -0.77
C VAL A 398 13.09 -10.22 -1.60
N MET A 399 13.26 -8.92 -1.34
CA MET A 399 12.68 -7.86 -2.15
C MET A 399 13.79 -7.25 -3.01
N SER A 400 13.75 -7.53 -4.32
CA SER A 400 14.77 -7.05 -5.25
C SER A 400 14.44 -5.63 -5.72
N TRP A 401 15.35 -4.68 -5.50
CA TRP A 401 15.20 -3.30 -5.92
C TRP A 401 16.31 -2.83 -6.89
N ARG A 402 17.48 -3.48 -6.84
CA ARG A 402 18.62 -3.14 -7.69
C ARG A 402 18.54 -3.73 -9.10
N GLY A 403 17.43 -4.39 -9.45
CA GLY A 403 17.20 -5.05 -10.73
C GLY A 403 16.60 -6.43 -10.57
N THR A 404 16.69 -7.29 -11.57
CA THR A 404 16.10 -8.63 -11.57
C THR A 404 17.03 -9.70 -11.02
N GLU A 405 18.33 -9.41 -10.94
CA GLU A 405 19.37 -10.37 -10.56
C GLU A 405 19.15 -10.92 -9.16
N GLY A 406 18.82 -10.05 -8.19
CA GLY A 406 18.52 -10.47 -6.81
C GLY A 406 17.31 -11.39 -6.72
N ALA A 407 16.25 -11.11 -7.48
CA ALA A 407 15.07 -11.97 -7.54
C ALA A 407 15.39 -13.35 -8.14
N VAL A 408 16.22 -13.39 -9.21
CA VAL A 408 16.65 -14.65 -9.84
C VAL A 408 17.54 -15.47 -8.91
N GLU A 409 18.45 -14.81 -8.19
CA GLU A 409 19.32 -15.47 -7.21
C GLU A 409 18.51 -16.06 -6.05
N ALA A 410 17.57 -15.28 -5.49
CA ALA A 410 16.67 -15.74 -4.43
C ALA A 410 15.84 -16.94 -4.88
N ALA A 411 15.23 -16.89 -6.06
CA ALA A 411 14.42 -17.98 -6.60
C ALA A 411 15.24 -19.25 -6.82
N ASN A 412 16.48 -19.14 -7.32
CA ASN A 412 17.40 -20.28 -7.48
C ASN A 412 17.82 -20.87 -6.13
N ALA A 413 17.84 -20.07 -5.07
CA ALA A 413 18.12 -20.51 -3.70
C ALA A 413 16.88 -21.08 -2.98
N GLY A 414 15.70 -21.06 -3.62
CA GLY A 414 14.45 -21.59 -3.07
C GLY A 414 13.65 -20.58 -2.20
N HIS A 415 13.86 -19.29 -2.38
CA HIS A 415 13.22 -18.17 -1.66
C HIS A 415 12.21 -17.42 -2.50
#